data_34baace683b65b288bac21532659beeb
#
_entry.id   34baace683b65b288bac21532659beeb
#
_cell.length_a   1.000
_cell.length_b   1.000
_cell.length_c   1.000
_cell.angle_alpha   90.00
_cell.angle_beta   90.00
_cell.angle_gamma   90.00
#
_symmetry.space_group_name_H-M   'P 1'
#
loop_
_entity.id
_entity.type
_entity.pdbx_description
1 polymer ?
#
loop_
_entity_poly.entity_id
_entity_poly.type
_entity_poly.pdbx_seq_one_letter_code
_entity_poly.pdbx_strand_id
1 'polypeptide(L)'
;SDLGIDSTLKECIGNFPKMHGSIKNILKHAEQLNFFNNNIEDDINRMIRISDIVSKSHNDVEIKYDFCELNGFDYENNIIFSAYIENDSEAASIGGRYDCDKEGISGIGFSMDARHLLKYQTNKTKVVNRSGKWVLEVCDE
;
A
#
# COMPACT_ATOMS: atom_id res chain seq x y z
N SER A 1 -3.48 24.41 26.96
CA SER A 1 -3.69 25.45 25.95
C SER A 1 -4.58 24.90 24.86
N ASP A 2 -5.79 25.44 24.81
CA ASP A 2 -6.80 25.07 23.84
C ASP A 2 -6.37 25.64 22.48
N LEU A 3 -6.01 24.78 21.54
CA LEU A 3 -5.53 25.16 20.20
C LEU A 3 -6.64 25.72 19.29
N GLY A 4 -7.81 26.13 19.85
CA GLY A 4 -8.89 26.71 19.05
C GLY A 4 -9.41 25.81 17.92
N ILE A 5 -9.12 24.49 17.99
CA ILE A 5 -9.56 23.51 16.99
C ILE A 5 -11.06 23.30 17.15
N ASP A 6 -11.80 23.48 16.06
CA ASP A 6 -13.23 23.21 16.00
C ASP A 6 -13.56 21.79 16.49
N SER A 7 -14.70 21.65 17.18
CA SER A 7 -15.16 20.36 17.71
C SER A 7 -15.31 19.29 16.63
N THR A 8 -15.76 19.69 15.44
CA THR A 8 -15.90 18.83 14.27
C THR A 8 -14.54 18.28 13.84
N LEU A 9 -13.51 19.14 13.81
CA LEU A 9 -12.15 18.72 13.43
C LEU A 9 -11.53 17.81 14.50
N LYS A 10 -11.78 18.04 15.79
CA LYS A 10 -11.35 17.14 16.88
C LYS A 10 -11.98 15.75 16.73
N GLU A 11 -13.26 15.68 16.42
CA GLU A 11 -13.98 14.44 16.20
C GLU A 11 -13.43 13.70 14.96
N CYS A 12 -13.18 14.42 13.88
CA CYS A 12 -12.56 13.90 12.68
C CYS A 12 -11.20 13.25 12.96
N ILE A 13 -10.28 14.00 13.57
CA ILE A 13 -8.93 13.50 13.90
C ILE A 13 -9.03 12.28 14.83
N GLY A 14 -9.94 12.28 15.80
CA GLY A 14 -10.14 11.15 16.72
C GLY A 14 -10.70 9.88 16.07
N ASN A 15 -11.28 9.98 14.87
CA ASN A 15 -11.83 8.85 14.13
C ASN A 15 -10.89 8.28 13.05
N PHE A 16 -9.89 9.03 12.59
CA PHE A 16 -8.91 8.51 11.63
C PHE A 16 -8.28 7.17 12.04
N PRO A 17 -7.82 6.97 13.28
CA PRO A 17 -7.26 5.69 13.71
C PRO A 17 -8.22 4.51 13.62
N LYS A 18 -9.52 4.76 13.44
CA LYS A 18 -10.55 3.72 13.27
C LYS A 18 -10.80 3.37 11.79
N MET A 19 -10.28 4.21 10.88
CA MET A 19 -10.44 4.05 9.43
C MET A 19 -9.38 3.13 8.86
N HIS A 20 -9.37 1.88 9.31
CA HIS A 20 -8.48 0.83 8.83
C HIS A 20 -9.21 -0.50 8.66
N GLY A 21 -8.62 -1.45 7.92
CA GLY A 21 -9.15 -2.78 7.69
C GLY A 21 -10.02 -2.89 6.43
N SER A 22 -11.26 -3.37 6.55
CA SER A 22 -12.12 -3.59 5.38
C SER A 22 -12.70 -2.29 4.83
N ILE A 23 -13.01 -2.28 3.52
CA ILE A 23 -13.66 -1.13 2.88
C ILE A 23 -14.98 -0.75 3.55
N LYS A 24 -15.73 -1.73 4.07
CA LYS A 24 -16.99 -1.47 4.80
C LYS A 24 -16.74 -0.64 6.05
N ASN A 25 -15.64 -0.90 6.75
CA ASN A 25 -15.27 -0.12 7.94
C ASN A 25 -14.89 1.31 7.58
N ILE A 26 -14.13 1.47 6.50
CA ILE A 26 -13.76 2.80 5.98
C ILE A 26 -15.00 3.62 5.66
N LEU A 27 -15.90 3.09 4.83
CA LEU A 27 -17.13 3.78 4.41
C LEU A 27 -18.01 4.15 5.60
N LYS A 28 -18.20 3.25 6.55
CA LYS A 28 -19.00 3.52 7.75
C LYS A 28 -18.48 4.71 8.56
N HIS A 29 -17.16 4.82 8.72
CA HIS A 29 -16.58 5.94 9.48
C HIS A 29 -16.55 7.23 8.63
N ALA A 30 -16.32 7.12 7.34
CA ALA A 30 -16.40 8.27 6.43
C ALA A 30 -17.81 8.90 6.42
N GLU A 31 -18.87 8.10 6.35
CA GLU A 31 -20.26 8.58 6.44
C GLU A 31 -20.56 9.30 7.77
N GLN A 32 -20.09 8.75 8.89
CA GLN A 32 -20.30 9.31 10.22
C GLN A 32 -19.62 10.69 10.39
N LEU A 33 -18.55 10.92 9.65
CA LEU A 33 -17.77 12.15 9.78
C LEU A 33 -18.26 13.28 8.89
N ASN A 34 -19.26 13.06 8.02
CA ASN A 34 -19.65 14.04 6.98
C ASN A 34 -18.40 14.54 6.18
N PHE A 35 -17.41 13.67 6.03
CA PHE A 35 -16.07 14.03 5.60
C PHE A 35 -15.92 14.10 4.09
N PHE A 36 -16.99 13.85 3.36
CA PHE A 36 -16.96 13.89 1.91
C PHE A 36 -16.89 15.35 1.41
N ASN A 37 -15.69 15.89 1.44
CA ASN A 37 -15.36 16.80 0.36
C ASN A 37 -15.03 15.93 -0.87
N ASN A 38 -15.26 16.44 -2.06
CA ASN A 38 -15.15 15.68 -3.31
C ASN A 38 -13.81 14.93 -3.47
N ASN A 39 -12.73 15.43 -2.88
CA ASN A 39 -11.39 14.85 -3.01
C ASN A 39 -11.25 13.51 -2.26
N ILE A 40 -11.80 13.40 -1.06
CA ILE A 40 -11.73 12.17 -0.25
C ILE A 40 -12.62 11.08 -0.87
N GLU A 41 -13.78 11.45 -1.39
CA GLU A 41 -14.66 10.52 -2.09
C GLU A 41 -13.98 9.95 -3.33
N ASP A 42 -13.31 10.79 -4.11
CA ASP A 42 -12.56 10.37 -5.29
C ASP A 42 -11.42 9.41 -4.93
N ASP A 43 -10.71 9.66 -3.83
CA ASP A 43 -9.63 8.79 -3.37
C ASP A 43 -10.16 7.44 -2.87
N ILE A 44 -11.26 7.42 -2.12
CA ILE A 44 -11.94 6.18 -1.70
C ILE A 44 -12.39 5.38 -2.94
N ASN A 45 -13.03 6.02 -3.91
CA ASN A 45 -13.47 5.38 -5.13
C ASN A 45 -12.30 4.81 -5.93
N ARG A 46 -11.17 5.50 -5.96
CA ARG A 46 -9.94 5.02 -6.60
C ARG A 46 -9.38 3.79 -5.90
N MET A 47 -9.34 3.78 -4.56
CA MET A 47 -8.90 2.63 -3.76
C MET A 47 -9.80 1.42 -4.01
N ILE A 48 -11.13 1.60 -4.06
CA ILE A 48 -12.09 0.53 -4.39
C ILE A 48 -11.80 -0.04 -5.78
N ARG A 49 -11.61 0.80 -6.78
CA ARG A 49 -11.32 0.34 -8.16
C ARG A 49 -10.02 -0.46 -8.24
N ILE A 50 -8.97 -0.03 -7.55
CA ILE A 50 -7.69 -0.76 -7.49
C ILE A 50 -7.91 -2.13 -6.86
N SER A 51 -8.62 -2.18 -5.74
CA SER A 51 -8.93 -3.43 -5.03
C SER A 51 -9.75 -4.40 -5.88
N ASP A 52 -10.72 -3.90 -6.63
CA ASP A 52 -11.52 -4.72 -7.55
C ASP A 52 -10.66 -5.33 -8.67
N ILE A 53 -9.69 -4.58 -9.19
CA ILE A 53 -8.77 -5.08 -10.21
C ILE A 53 -7.85 -6.15 -9.63
N VAL A 54 -7.27 -5.91 -8.45
CA VAL A 54 -6.38 -6.87 -7.78
C VAL A 54 -7.13 -8.14 -7.45
N SER A 55 -8.30 -8.04 -6.81
CA SER A 55 -9.11 -9.20 -6.43
C SER A 55 -9.59 -10.06 -7.60
N LYS A 56 -9.80 -9.45 -8.77
CA LYS A 56 -10.14 -10.20 -10.00
C LYS A 56 -8.96 -10.95 -10.59
N SER A 57 -7.76 -10.44 -10.41
CA SER A 57 -6.53 -11.02 -10.94
C SER A 57 -5.86 -11.98 -9.97
N HIS A 58 -6.04 -11.74 -8.67
CA HIS A 58 -5.38 -12.43 -7.56
C HIS A 58 -6.38 -12.62 -6.41
N ASN A 59 -7.15 -13.69 -6.45
CA ASN A 59 -8.20 -13.99 -5.47
C ASN A 59 -7.68 -14.50 -4.12
N ASP A 60 -6.41 -14.78 -4.03
CA ASP A 60 -5.65 -15.20 -2.84
C ASP A 60 -5.04 -14.02 -2.06
N VAL A 61 -5.18 -12.79 -2.58
CA VAL A 61 -4.65 -11.59 -1.92
C VAL A 61 -5.73 -10.95 -1.04
N GLU A 62 -5.46 -10.85 0.26
CA GLU A 62 -6.27 -10.06 1.18
C GLU A 62 -5.91 -8.58 1.08
N ILE A 63 -6.89 -7.72 0.84
CA ILE A 63 -6.70 -6.27 0.76
C ILE A 63 -7.24 -5.60 2.01
N LYS A 64 -6.40 -4.82 2.66
CA LYS A 64 -6.74 -3.97 3.81
C LYS A 64 -6.45 -2.51 3.47
N TYR A 65 -7.18 -1.63 4.09
CA TYR A 65 -7.07 -0.19 3.92
C TYR A 65 -6.60 0.43 5.22
N ASP A 66 -5.81 1.47 5.15
CA ASP A 66 -5.43 2.29 6.29
C ASP A 66 -5.31 3.76 5.85
N PHE A 67 -6.08 4.62 6.50
CA PHE A 67 -6.06 6.07 6.24
C PHE A 67 -5.03 6.80 7.12
N CYS A 68 -4.39 6.11 8.03
CA CYS A 68 -3.36 6.65 8.91
C CYS A 68 -1.94 6.20 8.56
N GLU A 69 -1.80 5.28 7.62
CA GLU A 69 -0.49 4.80 7.19
C GLU A 69 0.26 5.90 6.45
N LEU A 70 1.43 6.24 6.95
CA LEU A 70 2.35 7.21 6.36
C LEU A 70 3.70 6.52 6.17
N ASN A 71 4.06 6.23 4.94
CA ASN A 71 5.34 5.57 4.63
C ASN A 71 6.57 6.49 4.76
N GLY A 72 6.37 7.73 5.17
CA GLY A 72 7.46 8.67 5.46
C GLY A 72 8.20 9.22 4.25
N PHE A 73 7.63 9.09 3.06
CA PHE A 73 8.17 9.69 1.85
C PHE A 73 7.42 10.98 1.52
N ASP A 74 8.09 12.12 1.69
CA ASP A 74 7.49 13.46 1.49
C ASP A 74 7.04 13.76 0.05
N TYR A 75 7.42 12.91 -0.92
CA TYR A 75 7.09 13.05 -2.33
C TYR A 75 5.91 12.19 -2.80
N GLU A 76 5.32 11.41 -1.90
CA GLU A 76 4.12 10.62 -2.19
C GLU A 76 2.87 11.47 -1.97
N ASN A 77 2.15 11.75 -3.05
CA ASN A 77 0.99 12.66 -3.03
C ASN A 77 -0.34 11.94 -3.23
N ASN A 78 -0.38 10.61 -3.04
CA ASN A 78 -1.59 9.87 -3.40
C ASN A 78 -1.66 8.52 -2.67
N ILE A 79 -2.28 7.53 -3.31
CA ILE A 79 -2.39 6.18 -2.76
C ILE A 79 -0.99 5.55 -2.68
N ILE A 80 -0.65 5.11 -1.50
CA ILE A 80 0.49 4.27 -1.20
C ILE A 80 0.01 2.84 -0.96
N PHE A 81 0.89 1.86 -1.12
CA PHE A 81 0.61 0.48 -0.77
C PHE A 81 1.81 -0.20 -0.12
N SER A 82 1.51 -1.13 0.76
CA SER A 82 2.49 -2.05 1.32
C SER A 82 2.00 -3.47 1.09
N ALA A 83 2.88 -4.35 0.62
CA ALA A 83 2.58 -5.76 0.44
C ALA A 83 3.31 -6.58 1.51
N TYR A 84 2.59 -7.47 2.15
CA TYR A 84 3.08 -8.34 3.21
C TYR A 84 2.93 -9.79 2.78
N ILE A 85 3.85 -10.64 3.22
CA ILE A 85 3.71 -12.08 3.13
C ILE A 85 2.95 -12.56 4.36
N GLU A 86 2.08 -13.54 4.19
CA GLU A 86 1.28 -14.09 5.29
C GLU A 86 2.17 -14.48 6.49
N ASN A 87 1.76 -14.07 7.67
CA ASN A 87 2.49 -14.26 8.94
C ASN A 87 3.84 -13.52 9.05
N ASP A 88 4.12 -12.58 8.16
CA ASP A 88 5.27 -11.68 8.29
C ASP A 88 4.81 -10.26 8.66
N SER A 89 5.52 -9.64 9.60
CA SER A 89 5.27 -8.26 10.04
C SER A 89 6.04 -7.21 9.22
N GLU A 90 7.01 -7.65 8.42
CA GLU A 90 7.80 -6.77 7.58
C GLU A 90 7.17 -6.67 6.19
N ALA A 91 7.07 -5.46 5.65
CA ALA A 91 6.61 -5.27 4.29
C ALA A 91 7.61 -5.84 3.29
N ALA A 92 7.16 -6.76 2.44
CA ALA A 92 7.96 -7.32 1.35
C ALA A 92 8.14 -6.32 0.21
N SER A 93 7.17 -5.42 0.04
CA SER A 93 7.23 -4.34 -0.96
C SER A 93 6.46 -3.13 -0.46
N ILE A 94 6.95 -1.95 -0.80
CA ILE A 94 6.32 -0.66 -0.54
C ILE A 94 6.33 0.14 -1.82
N GLY A 95 5.23 0.80 -2.13
CA GLY A 95 5.15 1.62 -3.32
C GLY A 95 3.97 2.58 -3.31
N GLY A 96 3.89 3.40 -4.34
CA GLY A 96 2.83 4.38 -4.46
C GLY A 96 2.97 5.24 -5.71
N ARG A 97 2.12 6.24 -5.78
CA ARG A 97 2.19 7.29 -6.79
C ARG A 97 3.04 8.43 -6.24
N TYR A 98 3.92 8.95 -7.06
CA TYR A 98 4.76 10.09 -6.73
C TYR A 98 4.71 11.14 -7.86
N ASP A 99 4.88 12.38 -7.49
CA ASP A 99 4.99 13.48 -8.43
C ASP A 99 6.44 13.99 -8.47
N CYS A 100 6.98 14.14 -9.66
CA CYS A 100 8.29 14.76 -9.86
C CYS A 100 8.11 16.28 -9.91
N ASP A 101 8.55 16.96 -8.87
CA ASP A 101 8.33 18.42 -8.62
C ASP A 101 8.71 19.39 -9.75
N LYS A 102 9.44 18.97 -10.75
CA LYS A 102 10.03 19.89 -11.73
C LYS A 102 9.31 20.00 -13.07
N GLU A 103 8.38 19.08 -13.40
CA GLU A 103 7.79 19.04 -14.75
C GLU A 103 6.32 18.59 -14.81
N GLY A 104 5.63 18.46 -13.65
CA GLY A 104 4.25 17.93 -13.63
C GLY A 104 4.15 16.46 -14.05
N ILE A 105 5.26 15.75 -14.02
CA ILE A 105 5.31 14.31 -14.35
C ILE A 105 5.02 13.53 -13.09
N SER A 106 3.98 12.70 -13.13
CA SER A 106 3.71 11.73 -12.09
C SER A 106 4.11 10.33 -12.52
N GLY A 107 4.59 9.54 -11.57
CA GLY A 107 4.97 8.15 -11.78
C GLY A 107 4.31 7.22 -10.76
N ILE A 108 4.35 5.93 -11.04
CA ILE A 108 4.02 4.87 -10.09
C ILE A 108 5.24 3.98 -9.98
N GLY A 109 5.65 3.68 -8.75
CA GLY A 109 6.79 2.83 -8.51
C GLY A 109 6.63 2.02 -7.23
N PHE A 110 7.52 1.07 -7.07
CA PHE A 110 7.64 0.30 -5.85
C PHE A 110 9.08 -0.13 -5.63
N SER A 111 9.41 -0.40 -4.38
CA SER A 111 10.65 -1.05 -3.99
C SER A 111 10.33 -2.34 -3.22
N MET A 112 11.23 -3.33 -3.31
CA MET A 112 11.14 -4.57 -2.56
C MET A 112 12.52 -5.00 -2.06
N ASP A 113 12.56 -5.64 -0.90
CA ASP A 113 13.79 -6.26 -0.42
C ASP A 113 13.89 -7.70 -0.96
N ALA A 114 14.76 -7.87 -1.95
CA ALA A 114 15.00 -9.18 -2.55
C ALA A 114 15.53 -10.20 -1.53
N ARG A 115 16.30 -9.78 -0.53
CA ARG A 115 16.80 -10.68 0.54
C ARG A 115 15.68 -11.14 1.46
N HIS A 116 14.70 -10.24 1.71
CA HIS A 116 13.51 -10.58 2.46
C HIS A 116 12.69 -11.64 1.71
N LEU A 117 12.48 -11.47 0.42
CA LEU A 117 11.73 -12.41 -0.42
C LEU A 117 12.41 -13.77 -0.54
N LEU A 118 13.75 -13.83 -0.52
CA LEU A 118 14.48 -15.10 -0.56
C LEU A 118 14.18 -16.02 0.62
N LYS A 119 13.73 -15.49 1.77
CA LYS A 119 13.32 -16.31 2.92
C LYS A 119 12.11 -17.21 2.61
N TYR A 120 11.28 -16.81 1.63
CA TYR A 120 10.03 -17.49 1.26
C TYR A 120 10.14 -18.25 -0.07
N GLN A 121 11.32 -18.30 -0.64
CA GLN A 121 11.55 -19.06 -1.86
C GLN A 121 11.42 -20.56 -1.58
N THR A 122 10.43 -21.20 -2.20
CA THR A 122 10.19 -22.65 -2.05
C THR A 122 11.16 -23.48 -2.87
N ASN A 123 11.62 -22.97 -4.01
CA ASN A 123 12.57 -23.66 -4.88
C ASN A 123 13.97 -23.12 -4.64
N LYS A 124 14.89 -24.00 -4.27
CA LYS A 124 16.31 -23.64 -4.18
C LYS A 124 16.85 -23.40 -5.60
N THR A 125 17.31 -22.19 -5.84
CA THR A 125 17.99 -21.85 -7.08
C THR A 125 19.48 -21.71 -6.82
N LYS A 126 20.30 -22.15 -7.74
CA LYS A 126 21.74 -21.89 -7.73
C LYS A 126 22.14 -21.13 -8.98
N VAL A 127 23.14 -20.28 -8.81
CA VAL A 127 23.76 -19.58 -9.93
C VAL A 127 24.91 -20.46 -10.42
N VAL A 128 24.86 -20.88 -11.67
CA VAL A 128 25.89 -21.67 -12.30
C VAL A 128 26.48 -20.96 -13.51
N ASN A 129 27.79 -21.12 -13.72
CA ASN A 129 28.42 -20.61 -14.92
C ASN A 129 28.46 -21.74 -15.96
N ARG A 130 27.74 -21.55 -17.06
CA ARG A 130 27.79 -22.45 -18.21
C ARG A 130 28.41 -21.72 -19.41
N SER A 131 29.58 -22.14 -19.78
CA SER A 131 30.28 -21.59 -20.95
C SER A 131 30.45 -20.08 -20.94
N GLY A 132 30.80 -19.51 -19.78
CA GLY A 132 31.01 -18.05 -19.59
C GLY A 132 29.73 -17.25 -19.38
N LYS A 133 28.57 -17.87 -19.31
CA LYS A 133 27.30 -17.25 -18.97
C LYS A 133 26.82 -17.69 -17.60
N TRP A 134 26.39 -16.73 -16.78
CA TRP A 134 25.77 -17.02 -15.51
C TRP A 134 24.27 -17.31 -15.71
N VAL A 135 23.84 -18.46 -15.26
CA VAL A 135 22.46 -18.95 -15.42
C VAL A 135 21.89 -19.32 -14.05
N LEU A 136 20.62 -18.98 -13.81
CA LEU A 136 19.86 -19.44 -12.67
C LEU A 136 19.28 -20.83 -12.98
N GLU A 137 19.60 -21.80 -12.15
CA GLU A 137 19.01 -23.13 -12.23
C GLU A 137 18.17 -23.41 -11.00
N VAL A 138 16.97 -23.95 -11.20
CA VAL A 138 16.16 -24.50 -10.13
C VAL A 138 16.77 -25.81 -9.69
N CYS A 139 17.02 -25.97 -8.39
CA CYS A 139 17.46 -27.25 -7.84
C CYS A 139 16.22 -28.09 -7.59
N ASP A 140 16.00 -29.12 -8.37
CA ASP A 140 15.10 -30.20 -7.98
C ASP A 140 15.70 -30.92 -6.77
N GLU A 141 14.88 -31.19 -5.75
CA GLU A 141 15.29 -31.98 -4.58
C GLU A 141 15.50 -33.46 -4.95
#